data_2c62b8e364535d96f991cffc2ec4c9da
#
_entry.id   2c62b8e364535d96f991cffc2ec4c9da
#
_cell.length_a   1.000
_cell.length_b   1.000
_cell.length_c   1.000
_cell.angle_alpha   90.00
_cell.angle_beta   90.00
_cell.angle_gamma   90.00
#
_symmetry.space_group_name_H-M   'P 1'
#
loop_
_entity.id
_entity.type
_entity.pdbx_description
1 polymer ?
#
loop_
_entity_poly.entity_id
_entity_poly.type
_entity_poly.pdbx_seq_one_letter_code
_entity_poly.pdbx_strand_id
1 'polypeptide(L)'
;MMQRIYLFIALISVTTLFACQQQAQQEKNRATENQTPLVVVVNYPLQFIVESLVGPDVQVLNPVPPDADPETWLPDDAMIQIIQNADLIVTNGADFADWVKKLSLPRSKVLRTSLSLKEALITVPDFEVHSHGAGGAHSHAGTVSFIWLDPDLMLRQADAIASKLILMLPGQKETITANLKKLKVSLETLN
;
A
#
# COMPACT_ATOMS: atom_id res chain seq x y z
N MET A 1 33.57 -14.14 -51.64
CA MET A 1 34.24 -13.35 -50.56
C MET A 1 33.33 -12.31 -49.96
N MET A 2 32.58 -11.51 -50.73
CA MET A 2 31.63 -10.51 -50.27
C MET A 2 30.52 -11.03 -49.37
N GLN A 3 29.93 -12.19 -49.66
CA GLN A 3 28.81 -12.76 -48.89
C GLN A 3 29.15 -13.11 -47.41
N ARG A 4 30.40 -13.45 -47.14
CA ARG A 4 30.92 -13.72 -45.79
C ARG A 4 31.11 -12.42 -44.98
N ILE A 5 31.40 -11.30 -45.63
CA ILE A 5 31.58 -10.00 -45.00
C ILE A 5 30.21 -9.44 -44.51
N TYR A 6 29.15 -9.59 -45.32
CA TYR A 6 27.81 -9.18 -44.92
C TYR A 6 27.26 -9.98 -43.73
N LEU A 7 27.58 -11.26 -43.61
CA LEU A 7 27.20 -12.09 -42.49
C LEU A 7 27.89 -11.65 -41.19
N PHE A 8 29.17 -11.25 -41.25
CA PHE A 8 29.92 -10.75 -40.10
C PHE A 8 29.39 -9.39 -39.65
N ILE A 9 29.06 -8.48 -40.56
CA ILE A 9 28.51 -7.15 -40.25
C ILE A 9 27.11 -7.29 -39.63
N ALA A 10 26.26 -8.18 -40.14
CA ALA A 10 24.95 -8.44 -39.58
C ALA A 10 25.01 -9.05 -38.15
N LEU A 11 26.01 -9.91 -37.91
CA LEU A 11 26.19 -10.53 -36.57
C LEU A 11 26.65 -9.49 -35.53
N ILE A 12 27.55 -8.57 -35.91
CA ILE A 12 28.03 -7.49 -35.02
C ILE A 12 26.93 -6.49 -34.73
N SER A 13 26.06 -6.16 -35.67
CA SER A 13 24.95 -5.22 -35.43
C SER A 13 23.87 -5.80 -34.50
N VAL A 14 23.63 -7.11 -34.51
CA VAL A 14 22.70 -7.77 -33.59
C VAL A 14 23.24 -7.80 -32.17
N THR A 15 24.54 -8.04 -31.98
CA THR A 15 25.13 -8.07 -30.61
C THR A 15 25.19 -6.71 -29.97
N THR A 16 25.37 -5.63 -30.71
CA THR A 16 25.33 -4.25 -30.15
C THR A 16 23.94 -3.82 -29.72
N LEU A 17 22.89 -4.23 -30.41
CA LEU A 17 21.51 -3.96 -30.01
C LEU A 17 21.14 -4.68 -28.71
N PHE A 18 21.55 -5.93 -28.53
CA PHE A 18 21.33 -6.65 -27.27
C PHE A 18 22.07 -6.04 -26.08
N ALA A 19 23.32 -5.57 -26.30
CA ALA A 19 24.09 -4.92 -25.24
C ALA A 19 23.44 -3.59 -24.77
N CYS A 20 22.92 -2.76 -25.67
CA CYS A 20 22.19 -1.54 -25.32
C CYS A 20 20.89 -1.82 -24.54
N GLN A 21 20.15 -2.87 -24.90
CA GLN A 21 18.95 -3.26 -24.15
C GLN A 21 19.27 -3.74 -22.73
N GLN A 22 20.36 -4.51 -22.57
CA GLN A 22 20.80 -4.96 -21.24
C GLN A 22 21.28 -3.80 -20.37
N GLN A 23 21.99 -2.81 -20.92
CA GLN A 23 22.39 -1.62 -20.17
C GLN A 23 21.20 -0.78 -19.73
N ALA A 24 20.23 -0.52 -20.61
CA ALA A 24 19.03 0.22 -20.27
C ALA A 24 18.19 -0.48 -19.18
N GLN A 25 18.16 -1.81 -19.21
CA GLN A 25 17.48 -2.59 -18.17
C GLN A 25 18.24 -2.58 -16.84
N GLN A 26 19.57 -2.62 -16.86
CA GLN A 26 20.40 -2.50 -15.66
C GLN A 26 20.33 -1.10 -15.04
N GLU A 27 20.31 -0.05 -15.83
CA GLU A 27 20.13 1.33 -15.33
C GLU A 27 18.75 1.52 -14.73
N LYS A 28 17.71 0.98 -15.34
CA LYS A 28 16.34 1.02 -14.80
C LYS A 28 16.25 0.25 -13.48
N ASN A 29 16.88 -0.93 -13.37
CA ASN A 29 16.91 -1.70 -12.14
C ASN A 29 17.71 -0.98 -11.04
N ARG A 30 18.86 -0.37 -11.37
CA ARG A 30 19.64 0.45 -10.42
C ARG A 30 18.90 1.70 -9.94
N ALA A 31 18.17 2.37 -10.82
CA ALA A 31 17.37 3.54 -10.46
C ALA A 31 16.23 3.17 -9.49
N THR A 32 15.66 1.97 -9.64
CA THR A 32 14.63 1.44 -8.74
C THR A 32 15.22 0.97 -7.40
N GLU A 33 16.45 0.46 -7.40
CA GLU A 33 17.15 -0.06 -6.22
C GLU A 33 17.65 1.06 -5.26
N ASN A 34 17.77 2.28 -5.76
CA ASN A 34 18.24 3.45 -5.00
C ASN A 34 17.11 4.37 -4.48
N GLN A 35 15.85 4.06 -4.75
CA GLN A 35 14.73 4.84 -4.20
C GLN A 35 14.26 4.23 -2.89
N THR A 36 14.16 5.05 -1.84
CA THR A 36 13.53 4.67 -0.59
C THR A 36 12.09 4.27 -0.86
N PRO A 37 11.68 3.02 -0.57
CA PRO A 37 10.31 2.57 -0.81
C PRO A 37 9.30 3.45 -0.07
N LEU A 38 8.22 3.82 -0.75
CA LEU A 38 7.14 4.64 -0.19
C LEU A 38 5.89 3.80 0.07
N VAL A 39 5.47 3.75 1.32
CA VAL A 39 4.19 3.15 1.75
C VAL A 39 3.22 4.26 2.14
N VAL A 40 2.11 4.37 1.43
CA VAL A 40 1.02 5.28 1.78
C VAL A 40 -0.02 4.54 2.61
N VAL A 41 -0.51 5.17 3.67
CA VAL A 41 -1.55 4.65 4.55
C VAL A 41 -2.72 5.64 4.65
N VAL A 42 -3.92 5.17 4.97
CA VAL A 42 -5.12 6.02 4.96
C VAL A 42 -5.53 6.53 6.35
N ASN A 43 -4.89 6.06 7.41
CA ASN A 43 -5.16 6.49 8.78
C ASN A 43 -3.97 6.22 9.70
N TYR A 44 -4.00 6.81 10.89
CA TYR A 44 -2.95 6.67 11.89
C TYR A 44 -2.77 5.23 12.43
N PRO A 45 -3.80 4.43 12.72
CA PRO A 45 -3.60 3.05 13.14
C PRO A 45 -2.81 2.21 12.15
N LEU A 46 -3.06 2.34 10.86
CA LEU A 46 -2.29 1.67 9.82
C LEU A 46 -0.86 2.21 9.73
N GLN A 47 -0.67 3.53 9.91
CA GLN A 47 0.65 4.15 9.99
C GLN A 47 1.45 3.52 11.13
N PHE A 48 0.88 3.45 12.33
CA PHE A 48 1.50 2.83 13.49
C PHE A 48 1.93 1.38 13.23
N ILE A 49 1.06 0.58 12.60
CA ILE A 49 1.38 -0.81 12.26
C ILE A 49 2.57 -0.86 11.28
N VAL A 50 2.51 -0.09 10.17
CA VAL A 50 3.58 -0.13 9.16
C VAL A 50 4.90 0.33 9.75
N GLU A 51 4.94 1.47 10.46
CA GLU A 51 6.14 2.00 11.12
C GLU A 51 6.71 1.03 12.16
N SER A 52 5.84 0.31 12.88
CA SER A 52 6.27 -0.73 13.82
C SER A 52 6.93 -1.93 13.14
N LEU A 53 6.61 -2.20 11.88
CA LEU A 53 7.10 -3.37 11.14
C LEU A 53 8.39 -3.09 10.36
N VAL A 54 8.54 -1.88 9.78
CA VAL A 54 9.67 -1.54 8.91
C VAL A 54 10.76 -0.76 9.64
N GLY A 55 11.95 -0.70 9.03
CA GLY A 55 13.05 0.15 9.49
C GLY A 55 13.03 1.54 8.83
N PRO A 56 14.06 2.36 9.10
CA PRO A 56 14.17 3.73 8.61
C PRO A 56 14.35 3.83 7.09
N ASP A 57 14.66 2.72 6.43
CA ASP A 57 14.86 2.65 4.98
C ASP A 57 13.53 2.58 4.19
N VAL A 58 12.39 2.73 4.86
CA VAL A 58 11.06 2.77 4.26
C VAL A 58 10.36 4.04 4.67
N GLN A 59 9.92 4.83 3.70
CA GLN A 59 9.11 6.02 3.97
C GLN A 59 7.64 5.61 4.16
N VAL A 60 7.04 6.03 5.27
CA VAL A 60 5.61 5.85 5.54
C VAL A 60 4.94 7.21 5.50
N LEU A 61 3.89 7.34 4.68
CA LEU A 61 3.15 8.58 4.50
C LEU A 61 1.66 8.36 4.80
N ASN A 62 1.16 9.07 5.80
CA ASN A 62 -0.27 9.33 5.95
C ASN A 62 -0.56 10.70 5.34
N PRO A 63 -1.26 10.78 4.18
CA PRO A 63 -1.45 12.04 3.48
C PRO A 63 -2.53 12.91 4.10
N VAL A 64 -3.35 12.36 5.01
CA VAL A 64 -4.47 13.07 5.63
C VAL A 64 -3.94 14.08 6.65
N PRO A 65 -4.26 15.38 6.52
CA PRO A 65 -3.89 16.38 7.51
C PRO A 65 -4.45 16.05 8.92
N PRO A 66 -3.76 16.45 10.00
CA PRO A 66 -4.18 16.13 11.37
C PRO A 66 -5.56 16.67 11.77
N ASP A 67 -6.00 17.73 11.11
CA ASP A 67 -7.28 18.42 11.33
C ASP A 67 -8.39 17.98 10.36
N ALA A 68 -8.10 17.04 9.45
CA ALA A 68 -9.04 16.51 8.49
C ALA A 68 -9.57 15.15 8.91
N ASP A 69 -10.85 14.90 8.59
CA ASP A 69 -11.45 13.58 8.77
C ASP A 69 -10.99 12.62 7.67
N PRO A 70 -10.27 11.54 8.00
CA PRO A 70 -9.75 10.60 7.01
C PRO A 70 -10.81 9.84 6.22
N GLU A 71 -12.06 9.77 6.68
CA GLU A 71 -13.15 9.15 5.94
C GLU A 71 -13.60 10.00 4.75
N THR A 72 -13.63 11.31 4.93
CA THR A 72 -14.22 12.26 3.99
C THR A 72 -13.20 13.13 3.25
N TRP A 73 -11.94 13.13 3.70
CA TRP A 73 -10.86 13.89 3.09
C TRP A 73 -10.69 13.56 1.60
N LEU A 74 -10.30 14.56 0.81
CA LEU A 74 -9.99 14.40 -0.61
C LEU A 74 -8.59 14.95 -0.88
N PRO A 75 -7.69 14.16 -1.54
CA PRO A 75 -6.39 14.64 -1.95
C PRO A 75 -6.50 15.64 -3.10
N ASP A 76 -5.60 16.62 -3.12
CA ASP A 76 -5.37 17.46 -4.29
C ASP A 76 -4.56 16.72 -5.38
N ASP A 77 -4.41 17.34 -6.55
CA ASP A 77 -3.73 16.74 -7.70
C ASP A 77 -2.27 16.37 -7.41
N ALA A 78 -1.56 17.16 -6.60
CA ALA A 78 -0.18 16.89 -6.24
C ALA A 78 -0.09 15.66 -5.32
N MET A 79 -0.98 15.55 -4.35
CA MET A 79 -1.06 14.41 -3.46
C MET A 79 -1.52 13.14 -4.19
N ILE A 80 -2.44 13.25 -5.15
CA ILE A 80 -2.84 12.14 -6.02
C ILE A 80 -1.63 11.55 -6.74
N GLN A 81 -0.75 12.38 -7.29
CA GLN A 81 0.47 11.93 -7.95
C GLN A 81 1.42 11.21 -6.99
N ILE A 82 1.59 11.71 -5.76
CA ILE A 82 2.40 11.05 -4.73
C ILE A 82 1.83 9.66 -4.42
N ILE A 83 0.52 9.56 -4.19
CA ILE A 83 -0.16 8.30 -3.89
C ILE A 83 -0.03 7.30 -5.05
N GLN A 84 -0.19 7.75 -6.29
CA GLN A 84 -0.06 6.89 -7.48
C GLN A 84 1.36 6.36 -7.68
N ASN A 85 2.37 7.12 -7.27
CA ASN A 85 3.78 6.73 -7.35
C ASN A 85 4.23 5.83 -6.19
N ALA A 86 3.46 5.72 -5.11
CA ALA A 86 3.78 4.85 -3.99
C ALA A 86 4.00 3.39 -4.41
N ASP A 87 4.86 2.68 -3.69
CA ASP A 87 5.13 1.26 -3.91
C ASP A 87 4.05 0.37 -3.31
N LEU A 88 3.45 0.83 -2.20
CA LEU A 88 2.33 0.17 -1.53
C LEU A 88 1.37 1.21 -0.96
N ILE A 89 0.07 0.94 -1.12
CA ILE A 89 -1.00 1.73 -0.52
C ILE A 89 -1.79 0.78 0.40
N VAL A 90 -1.73 1.05 1.70
CA VAL A 90 -2.40 0.25 2.72
C VAL A 90 -3.69 0.95 3.11
N THR A 91 -4.81 0.29 2.84
CA THR A 91 -6.14 0.80 3.16
C THR A 91 -6.80 -0.06 4.22
N ASN A 92 -7.63 0.57 5.04
CA ASN A 92 -8.41 -0.14 6.03
C ASN A 92 -9.43 -1.10 5.38
N GLY A 93 -10.07 -0.67 4.31
CA GLY A 93 -11.25 -1.32 3.77
C GLY A 93 -12.46 -1.08 4.68
N ALA A 94 -13.45 -1.95 4.65
CA ALA A 94 -14.69 -1.80 5.41
C ALA A 94 -15.31 -0.40 5.22
N ASP A 95 -15.31 0.06 3.98
CA ASP A 95 -15.82 1.37 3.52
C ASP A 95 -15.15 2.62 4.14
N PHE A 96 -14.04 2.45 4.85
CA PHE A 96 -13.23 3.55 5.36
C PHE A 96 -12.38 4.18 4.25
N ALA A 97 -12.30 5.51 4.22
CA ALA A 97 -11.51 6.27 3.25
C ALA A 97 -11.91 5.97 1.78
N ASP A 98 -13.17 6.08 1.47
CA ASP A 98 -13.75 5.81 0.14
C ASP A 98 -13.16 6.68 -0.98
N TRP A 99 -12.51 7.78 -0.64
CA TRP A 99 -11.76 8.60 -1.58
C TRP A 99 -10.70 7.80 -2.36
N VAL A 100 -10.11 6.75 -1.75
CA VAL A 100 -9.16 5.85 -2.44
C VAL A 100 -9.80 5.17 -3.66
N LYS A 101 -11.08 4.85 -3.58
CA LYS A 101 -11.84 4.21 -4.68
C LYS A 101 -11.96 5.12 -5.92
N LYS A 102 -11.84 6.45 -5.71
CA LYS A 102 -11.91 7.46 -6.79
C LYS A 102 -10.58 7.65 -7.49
N LEU A 103 -9.49 7.12 -6.94
CA LEU A 103 -8.16 7.21 -7.54
C LEU A 103 -7.92 6.04 -8.51
N SER A 104 -7.27 6.34 -9.63
CA SER A 104 -6.82 5.32 -10.57
C SER A 104 -5.53 4.67 -10.05
N LEU A 105 -5.66 3.59 -9.28
CA LEU A 105 -4.55 2.91 -8.63
C LEU A 105 -4.37 1.48 -9.16
N PRO A 106 -3.14 1.01 -9.41
CA PRO A 106 -2.88 -0.38 -9.77
C PRO A 106 -3.28 -1.30 -8.62
N ARG A 107 -4.11 -2.30 -8.89
CA ARG A 107 -4.58 -3.26 -7.87
C ARG A 107 -3.45 -3.98 -7.14
N SER A 108 -2.32 -4.21 -7.82
CA SER A 108 -1.13 -4.85 -7.25
C SER A 108 -0.47 -4.03 -6.14
N LYS A 109 -0.64 -2.71 -6.15
CA LYS A 109 -0.10 -1.78 -5.16
C LYS A 109 -1.05 -1.52 -3.98
N VAL A 110 -2.32 -1.92 -4.04
CA VAL A 110 -3.32 -1.65 -2.99
C VAL A 110 -3.53 -2.88 -2.13
N LEU A 111 -3.27 -2.75 -0.84
CA LEU A 111 -3.61 -3.73 0.20
C LEU A 111 -4.85 -3.23 0.97
N ARG A 112 -5.95 -3.96 0.88
CA ARG A 112 -7.13 -3.76 1.73
C ARG A 112 -7.08 -4.74 2.90
N THR A 113 -6.77 -4.24 4.09
CA THR A 113 -6.53 -5.09 5.27
C THR A 113 -7.78 -5.83 5.76
N SER A 114 -8.97 -5.25 5.56
CA SER A 114 -10.25 -5.88 5.93
C SER A 114 -10.63 -7.11 5.08
N LEU A 115 -9.97 -7.36 3.95
CA LEU A 115 -10.34 -8.50 3.08
C LEU A 115 -10.17 -9.85 3.77
N SER A 116 -9.21 -9.98 4.68
CA SER A 116 -8.98 -11.19 5.48
C SER A 116 -9.90 -11.30 6.70
N LEU A 117 -10.72 -10.27 6.97
CA LEU A 117 -11.52 -10.13 8.19
C LEU A 117 -13.02 -10.29 7.95
N LYS A 118 -13.46 -10.64 6.73
CA LYS A 118 -14.87 -10.59 6.30
C LYS A 118 -15.86 -11.22 7.30
N GLU A 119 -15.50 -12.33 7.93
CA GLU A 119 -16.38 -13.06 8.87
C GLU A 119 -16.46 -12.40 10.26
N ALA A 120 -15.49 -11.51 10.57
CA ALA A 120 -15.42 -10.81 11.85
C ALA A 120 -15.95 -9.37 11.76
N LEU A 121 -16.29 -8.90 10.55
CA LEU A 121 -16.78 -7.55 10.36
C LEU A 121 -18.23 -7.42 10.80
N ILE A 122 -18.52 -6.40 11.60
CA ILE A 122 -19.88 -6.07 12.04
C ILE A 122 -20.59 -5.33 10.90
N THR A 123 -21.67 -5.90 10.40
CA THR A 123 -22.53 -5.25 9.42
C THR A 123 -23.66 -4.54 10.16
N VAL A 124 -23.84 -3.27 9.90
CA VAL A 124 -24.97 -2.49 10.43
C VAL A 124 -26.07 -2.52 9.37
N PRO A 125 -27.25 -3.08 9.67
CA PRO A 125 -28.38 -3.00 8.76
C PRO A 125 -28.82 -1.56 8.60
N ASP A 126 -29.45 -1.25 7.46
CA ASP A 126 -29.94 0.10 7.09
C ASP A 126 -30.71 0.75 8.25
N PHE A 127 -30.09 1.73 8.91
CA PHE A 127 -30.78 2.64 9.79
C PHE A 127 -31.16 3.91 9.02
N GLU A 128 -32.31 4.48 9.38
CA GLU A 128 -32.90 5.64 8.71
C GLU A 128 -31.89 6.72 8.32
N VAL A 129 -32.07 7.22 7.11
CA VAL A 129 -31.32 8.33 6.54
C VAL A 129 -31.46 9.55 7.44
N HIS A 130 -30.43 9.93 8.15
CA HIS A 130 -30.38 11.18 8.90
C HIS A 130 -29.69 12.26 8.05
N SER A 131 -30.37 13.38 7.88
CA SER A 131 -29.80 14.57 7.23
C SER A 131 -29.26 15.52 8.30
N HIS A 132 -27.97 15.74 8.31
CA HIS A 132 -27.33 16.76 9.12
C HIS A 132 -26.95 17.97 8.23
N GLY A 133 -27.93 18.80 7.88
CA GLY A 133 -27.70 20.07 7.20
C GLY A 133 -27.23 19.96 5.75
N ALA A 134 -26.50 20.95 5.25
CA ALA A 134 -26.13 21.12 3.83
C ALA A 134 -25.20 20.03 3.24
N GLY A 135 -24.80 19.03 4.01
CA GLY A 135 -23.90 17.93 3.59
C GLY A 135 -24.58 16.75 2.88
N GLY A 136 -25.90 16.78 2.75
CA GLY A 136 -26.66 15.70 2.10
C GLY A 136 -27.00 14.53 3.02
N ALA A 137 -27.99 13.72 2.61
CA ALA A 137 -28.40 12.50 3.27
C ALA A 137 -27.41 11.37 2.92
N HIS A 138 -26.86 10.69 3.92
CA HIS A 138 -26.10 9.46 3.70
C HIS A 138 -26.68 8.32 4.53
N SER A 139 -26.69 7.16 3.94
CA SER A 139 -27.09 5.92 4.58
C SER A 139 -25.86 5.30 5.27
N HIS A 140 -26.03 4.87 6.51
CA HIS A 140 -25.03 4.13 7.26
C HIS A 140 -25.21 2.60 7.14
N ALA A 141 -25.93 2.13 6.13
CA ALA A 141 -25.91 0.72 5.78
C ALA A 141 -24.51 0.37 5.32
N GLY A 142 -23.78 -0.38 6.11
CA GLY A 142 -22.40 -0.70 5.78
C GLY A 142 -21.72 -1.54 6.85
N THR A 143 -20.46 -1.68 6.70
CA THR A 143 -19.60 -2.36 7.65
C THR A 143 -19.02 -1.35 8.63
N VAL A 144 -18.96 -1.70 9.94
CA VAL A 144 -18.24 -0.88 10.90
C VAL A 144 -16.79 -0.76 10.48
N SER A 145 -16.36 0.48 10.20
CA SER A 145 -15.06 0.78 9.61
C SER A 145 -13.91 0.81 10.62
N PHE A 146 -14.20 1.01 11.91
CA PHE A 146 -13.21 1.19 12.98
C PHE A 146 -12.64 -0.15 13.50
N ILE A 147 -12.24 -1.04 12.59
CA ILE A 147 -11.80 -2.41 12.90
C ILE A 147 -10.51 -2.46 13.75
N TRP A 148 -9.73 -1.39 13.78
CA TRP A 148 -8.52 -1.28 14.62
C TRP A 148 -8.80 -1.08 16.12
N LEU A 149 -10.06 -0.82 16.51
CA LEU A 149 -10.45 -0.71 17.91
C LEU A 149 -10.52 -2.08 18.61
N ASP A 150 -10.61 -3.15 17.82
CA ASP A 150 -10.51 -4.53 18.31
C ASP A 150 -9.06 -5.01 18.18
N PRO A 151 -8.34 -5.32 19.29
CA PRO A 151 -6.95 -5.75 19.23
C PRO A 151 -6.72 -7.00 18.39
N ASP A 152 -7.63 -7.97 18.38
CA ASP A 152 -7.52 -9.18 17.56
C ASP A 152 -7.64 -8.86 16.07
N LEU A 153 -8.53 -7.95 15.69
CA LEU A 153 -8.66 -7.52 14.31
C LEU A 153 -7.43 -6.69 13.87
N MET A 154 -6.90 -5.86 14.77
CA MET A 154 -5.66 -5.12 14.53
C MET A 154 -4.45 -6.05 14.34
N LEU A 155 -4.35 -7.14 15.11
CA LEU A 155 -3.34 -8.19 14.94
C LEU A 155 -3.42 -8.82 13.53
N ARG A 156 -4.63 -9.15 13.09
CA ARG A 156 -4.85 -9.73 11.76
C ARG A 156 -4.55 -8.72 10.64
N GLN A 157 -4.81 -7.43 10.84
CA GLN A 157 -4.35 -6.38 9.93
C GLN A 157 -2.82 -6.34 9.86
N ALA A 158 -2.14 -6.41 11.01
CA ALA A 158 -0.68 -6.43 11.08
C ALA A 158 -0.08 -7.64 10.34
N ASP A 159 -0.68 -8.82 10.45
CA ASP A 159 -0.29 -10.02 9.69
C ASP A 159 -0.40 -9.83 8.18
N ALA A 160 -1.50 -9.24 7.72
CA ALA A 160 -1.71 -8.98 6.30
C ALA A 160 -0.69 -7.94 5.76
N ILE A 161 -0.42 -6.89 6.53
CA ILE A 161 0.56 -5.85 6.19
C ILE A 161 1.97 -6.44 6.16
N ALA A 162 2.38 -7.19 7.19
CA ALA A 162 3.70 -7.82 7.26
C ALA A 162 3.92 -8.77 6.07
N SER A 163 2.93 -9.59 5.73
CA SER A 163 3.00 -10.50 4.58
C SER A 163 3.23 -9.74 3.28
N LYS A 164 2.54 -8.61 3.08
CA LYS A 164 2.70 -7.78 1.88
C LYS A 164 4.05 -7.07 1.85
N LEU A 165 4.51 -6.55 2.99
CA LEU A 165 5.82 -5.91 3.12
C LEU A 165 6.97 -6.89 2.86
N ILE A 166 6.91 -8.12 3.35
CA ILE A 166 7.91 -9.16 3.10
C ILE A 166 8.02 -9.47 1.60
N LEU A 167 6.90 -9.52 0.88
CA LEU A 167 6.90 -9.71 -0.57
C LEU A 167 7.52 -8.53 -1.32
N MET A 168 7.33 -7.31 -0.83
CA MET A 168 7.87 -6.10 -1.43
C MET A 168 9.34 -5.89 -1.07
N LEU A 169 9.74 -6.25 0.15
CA LEU A 169 11.05 -6.01 0.76
C LEU A 169 11.68 -7.32 1.23
N PRO A 170 12.03 -8.25 0.33
CA PRO A 170 12.51 -9.57 0.72
C PRO A 170 13.80 -9.53 1.56
N GLY A 171 14.64 -8.51 1.39
CA GLY A 171 15.83 -8.27 2.21
C GLY A 171 15.56 -7.86 3.66
N GLN A 172 14.33 -7.43 3.98
CA GLN A 172 13.92 -7.06 5.35
C GLN A 172 13.04 -8.12 6.02
N LYS A 173 12.93 -9.31 5.46
CA LYS A 173 12.03 -10.37 5.95
C LYS A 173 12.26 -10.69 7.43
N GLU A 174 13.49 -10.89 7.86
CA GLU A 174 13.82 -11.22 9.24
C GLU A 174 13.44 -10.08 10.18
N THR A 175 13.74 -8.83 9.81
CA THR A 175 13.41 -7.63 10.59
C THR A 175 11.90 -7.49 10.75
N ILE A 176 11.15 -7.57 9.63
CA ILE A 176 9.69 -7.46 9.64
C ILE A 176 9.07 -8.58 10.50
N THR A 177 9.57 -9.81 10.38
CA THR A 177 9.07 -10.94 11.17
C THR A 177 9.33 -10.76 12.66
N ALA A 178 10.52 -10.30 13.03
CA ALA A 178 10.87 -10.05 14.43
C ALA A 178 10.03 -8.90 15.02
N ASN A 179 9.83 -7.83 14.25
CA ASN A 179 9.02 -6.68 14.66
C ASN A 179 7.54 -7.04 14.77
N LEU A 180 7.00 -7.84 13.85
CA LEU A 180 5.64 -8.36 13.94
C LEU A 180 5.42 -9.13 15.24
N LYS A 181 6.39 -9.98 15.64
CA LYS A 181 6.30 -10.72 16.90
C LYS A 181 6.24 -9.78 18.11
N LYS A 182 7.04 -8.71 18.13
CA LYS A 182 7.02 -7.71 19.20
C LYS A 182 5.67 -6.97 19.23
N LEU A 183 5.18 -6.54 18.06
CA LEU A 183 3.91 -5.85 17.95
C LEU A 183 2.73 -6.73 18.45
N LYS A 184 2.73 -8.03 18.10
CA LYS A 184 1.73 -8.99 18.58
C LYS A 184 1.72 -9.06 20.10
N VAL A 185 2.86 -9.24 20.74
CA VAL A 185 2.96 -9.27 22.20
C VAL A 185 2.40 -8.00 22.84
N SER A 186 2.70 -6.82 22.24
CA SER A 186 2.19 -5.54 22.76
C SER A 186 0.68 -5.42 22.62
N LEU A 187 0.10 -5.85 21.50
CA LEU A 187 -1.36 -5.79 21.27
C LEU A 187 -2.12 -6.82 22.11
N GLU A 188 -1.56 -8.04 22.31
CA GLU A 188 -2.14 -9.07 23.16
C GLU A 188 -2.26 -8.65 24.64
N THR A 189 -1.42 -7.71 25.10
CA THR A 189 -1.53 -7.14 26.45
C THR A 189 -2.69 -6.16 26.62
N LEU A 190 -3.32 -5.74 25.53
CA LEU A 190 -4.47 -4.84 25.54
C LEU A 190 -5.81 -5.58 25.56
N ASN A 191 -5.78 -6.87 25.34
CA ASN A 191 -6.95 -7.78 25.27
C ASN A 191 -7.08 -8.58 26.58
#